data_6b9fef332d5317cb831b7bb554c35c73
#
_entry.id   6b9fef332d5317cb831b7bb554c35c73
#
_cell.length_a   1.000
_cell.length_b   1.000
_cell.length_c   1.000
_cell.angle_alpha   90.00
_cell.angle_beta   90.00
_cell.angle_gamma   90.00
#
_symmetry.space_group_name_H-M   'P 1'
#
loop_
_entity.id
_entity.type
_entity.pdbx_description
1 polymer ?
#
loop_
_entity_poly.entity_id
_entity_poly.type
_entity_poly.pdbx_seq_one_letter_code
_entity_poly.pdbx_strand_id
1 'polypeptide(L)'
;MIKFKPLVVTDIDTIVTMMKAFYAIDNYPIDKEKSKTLFQEFISNEDLGKSWLILSDQEIVGYVILTFVFSFEYQGKIAFLDELYLNEKARGKGIGSQAVTFVLEQSKKLSLQLIYLEIENHNQNAQKLYLANGFELHNRKLMTHKLK
;
A
#
# COMPACT_ATOMS: atom_id res chain seq x y z
N MET A 1 13.29 11.61 11.32
CA MET A 1 13.10 10.17 11.59
C MET A 1 11.79 9.68 11.02
N ILE A 2 11.82 8.56 10.34
CA ILE A 2 10.63 7.99 9.72
C ILE A 2 10.00 6.97 10.66
N LYS A 3 8.68 7.07 10.86
CA LYS A 3 7.92 6.14 11.69
C LYS A 3 6.71 5.63 10.92
N PHE A 4 6.26 4.43 11.27
CA PHE A 4 5.09 3.79 10.67
C PHE A 4 4.07 3.52 11.77
N LYS A 5 2.94 4.22 11.71
CA LYS A 5 1.91 4.14 12.73
C LYS A 5 0.74 3.27 12.22
N PRO A 6 0.38 2.19 12.93
CA PRO A 6 -0.79 1.42 12.52
C PRO A 6 -2.03 2.31 12.42
N LEU A 7 -2.80 2.12 11.36
CA LEU A 7 -4.00 2.91 11.12
C LEU A 7 -5.08 2.57 12.14
N VAL A 8 -5.67 3.61 12.73
CA VAL A 8 -6.82 3.44 13.64
C VAL A 8 -8.00 4.28 13.13
N VAL A 9 -9.19 4.04 13.70
CA VAL A 9 -10.44 4.63 13.21
C VAL A 9 -10.36 6.16 13.14
N THR A 10 -9.68 6.81 14.08
CA THR A 10 -9.55 8.28 14.07
C THR A 10 -8.67 8.81 12.95
N ASP A 11 -7.94 7.93 12.25
CA ASP A 11 -7.08 8.32 11.12
C ASP A 11 -7.80 8.27 9.77
N ILE A 12 -9.05 7.80 9.73
CA ILE A 12 -9.74 7.54 8.45
C ILE A 12 -9.86 8.79 7.58
N ASP A 13 -10.26 9.92 8.15
CA ASP A 13 -10.38 11.15 7.35
C ASP A 13 -9.03 11.57 6.75
N THR A 14 -7.97 11.42 7.51
CA THR A 14 -6.61 11.75 7.06
C THR A 14 -6.18 10.88 5.88
N ILE A 15 -6.33 9.55 6.03
CA ILE A 15 -5.88 8.64 4.95
C ILE A 15 -6.75 8.79 3.70
N VAL A 16 -8.05 9.03 3.84
CA VAL A 16 -8.93 9.22 2.68
C VAL A 16 -8.58 10.51 1.94
N THR A 17 -8.21 11.57 2.66
CA THR A 17 -7.75 12.81 2.05
C THR A 17 -6.48 12.58 1.21
N MET A 18 -5.52 11.83 1.75
CA MET A 18 -4.31 11.48 1.01
C MET A 18 -4.62 10.55 -0.17
N MET A 19 -5.54 9.60 0.01
CA MET A 19 -5.94 8.68 -1.06
C MET A 19 -6.56 9.45 -2.23
N LYS A 20 -7.35 10.49 -1.96
CA LYS A 20 -7.89 11.35 -3.00
C LYS A 20 -6.76 12.01 -3.80
N ALA A 21 -5.74 12.52 -3.12
CA ALA A 21 -4.58 13.11 -3.79
C ALA A 21 -3.81 12.08 -4.63
N PHE A 22 -3.67 10.86 -4.10
CA PHE A 22 -3.00 9.78 -4.81
C PHE A 22 -3.73 9.41 -6.10
N TYR A 23 -5.04 9.20 -6.01
CA TYR A 23 -5.85 8.81 -7.18
C TYR A 23 -5.89 9.92 -8.24
N ALA A 24 -5.81 11.18 -7.83
CA ALA A 24 -5.81 12.30 -8.76
C ALA A 24 -4.57 12.33 -9.66
N ILE A 25 -3.46 11.72 -9.24
CA ILE A 25 -2.23 11.68 -10.05
C ILE A 25 -2.48 11.01 -11.40
N ASP A 26 -3.24 9.92 -11.42
CA ASP A 26 -3.56 9.17 -12.63
C ASP A 26 -5.02 9.31 -13.05
N ASN A 27 -5.71 10.32 -12.55
CA ASN A 27 -7.10 10.64 -12.87
C ASN A 27 -8.08 9.50 -12.56
N TYR A 28 -7.81 8.72 -11.51
CA TYR A 28 -8.75 7.71 -11.05
C TYR A 28 -9.85 8.33 -10.20
N PRO A 29 -11.10 7.91 -10.37
CA PRO A 29 -12.19 8.41 -9.53
C PRO A 29 -12.11 7.87 -8.12
N ILE A 30 -12.65 8.63 -7.17
CA ILE A 30 -12.76 8.20 -5.78
C ILE A 30 -14.06 8.75 -5.19
N ASP A 31 -14.76 7.87 -4.47
CA ASP A 31 -15.91 8.24 -3.66
C ASP A 31 -15.43 8.29 -2.21
N LYS A 32 -15.30 9.48 -1.65
CA LYS A 32 -14.74 9.68 -0.31
C LYS A 32 -15.57 8.99 0.78
N GLU A 33 -16.89 9.11 0.71
CA GLU A 33 -17.74 8.51 1.74
C GLU A 33 -17.71 6.98 1.67
N LYS A 34 -17.70 6.43 0.48
CA LYS A 34 -17.54 4.99 0.31
C LYS A 34 -16.18 4.52 0.83
N SER A 35 -15.11 5.28 0.54
CA SER A 35 -13.76 4.94 1.01
C SER A 35 -13.68 4.93 2.54
N LYS A 36 -14.34 5.88 3.21
CA LYS A 36 -14.40 5.90 4.68
C LYS A 36 -15.06 4.64 5.22
N THR A 37 -16.18 4.24 4.62
CA THR A 37 -16.88 3.01 5.01
C THR A 37 -15.99 1.78 4.80
N LEU A 38 -15.27 1.72 3.69
CA LEU A 38 -14.34 0.62 3.40
C LEU A 38 -13.22 0.55 4.43
N PHE A 39 -12.67 1.69 4.88
CA PHE A 39 -11.66 1.68 5.92
C PHE A 39 -12.20 1.21 7.27
N GLN A 40 -13.45 1.57 7.60
CA GLN A 40 -14.08 1.06 8.82
C GLN A 40 -14.14 -0.47 8.79
N GLU A 41 -14.57 -1.04 7.68
CA GLU A 41 -14.60 -2.49 7.50
C GLU A 41 -13.20 -3.08 7.58
N PHE A 42 -12.25 -2.48 6.87
CA PHE A 42 -10.87 -2.95 6.78
C PHE A 42 -10.20 -2.99 8.17
N ILE A 43 -10.35 -1.93 8.94
CA ILE A 43 -9.76 -1.85 10.29
C ILE A 43 -10.41 -2.86 11.24
N SER A 44 -11.70 -3.13 11.07
CA SER A 44 -12.44 -4.04 11.96
C SER A 44 -12.12 -5.52 11.75
N ASN A 45 -11.43 -5.86 10.66
CA ASN A 45 -11.16 -7.26 10.32
C ASN A 45 -9.70 -7.43 9.88
N GLU A 46 -8.88 -7.94 10.81
CA GLU A 46 -7.44 -8.12 10.57
C GLU A 46 -7.12 -9.12 9.47
N ASP A 47 -8.06 -9.96 9.07
CA ASP A 47 -7.85 -10.91 7.98
C ASP A 47 -7.85 -10.22 6.61
N LEU A 48 -8.36 -9.00 6.50
CA LEU A 48 -8.39 -8.27 5.24
C LEU A 48 -7.03 -7.68 4.87
N GLY A 49 -6.25 -7.27 5.86
CA GLY A 49 -4.96 -6.66 5.60
C GLY A 49 -4.46 -5.80 6.75
N LYS A 50 -3.48 -4.97 6.45
CA LYS A 50 -2.86 -4.03 7.39
C LYS A 50 -2.59 -2.72 6.69
N SER A 51 -2.67 -1.63 7.43
CA SER A 51 -2.35 -0.31 6.91
C SER A 51 -1.62 0.52 7.95
N TRP A 52 -0.71 1.38 7.49
CA TRP A 52 0.07 2.27 8.34
C TRP A 52 0.13 3.66 7.74
N LEU A 53 0.13 4.66 8.61
CA LEU A 53 0.51 6.02 8.22
C LEU A 53 2.03 6.14 8.28
N ILE A 54 2.59 6.90 7.36
CA ILE A 54 4.03 7.18 7.32
C ILE A 54 4.25 8.59 7.88
N LEU A 55 5.10 8.68 8.90
CA LEU A 55 5.42 9.96 9.53
C LEU A 55 6.90 10.28 9.31
N SER A 56 7.17 11.53 8.98
CA SER A 56 8.52 12.10 8.89
C SER A 56 8.60 13.24 9.89
N ASP A 57 9.44 13.07 10.91
CA ASP A 57 9.59 14.06 11.99
C ASP A 57 8.23 14.48 12.58
N GLN A 58 7.39 13.48 12.86
CA GLN A 58 6.06 13.60 13.46
C GLN A 58 4.99 14.19 12.51
N GLU A 59 5.32 14.47 11.27
CA GLU A 59 4.36 14.93 10.26
C GLU A 59 3.92 13.74 9.40
N ILE A 60 2.61 13.61 9.19
CA ILE A 60 2.07 12.55 8.34
C ILE A 60 2.36 12.90 6.88
N VAL A 61 3.11 12.04 6.19
CA VAL A 61 3.57 12.30 4.82
C VAL A 61 3.10 11.25 3.81
N GLY A 62 2.47 10.18 4.27
CA GLY A 62 2.00 9.15 3.37
C GLY A 62 1.34 7.99 4.09
N TYR A 63 1.11 6.91 3.36
CA TYR A 63 0.50 5.71 3.91
C TYR A 63 0.90 4.49 3.08
N VAL A 64 0.69 3.31 3.67
CA VAL A 64 0.89 2.04 2.98
C VAL A 64 -0.24 1.08 3.37
N ILE A 65 -0.72 0.32 2.39
CA ILE A 65 -1.80 -0.65 2.58
C ILE A 65 -1.36 -2.01 2.03
N LEU A 66 -1.46 -3.04 2.86
CA LEU A 66 -1.34 -4.43 2.46
C LEU A 66 -2.72 -5.07 2.50
N THR A 67 -3.09 -5.80 1.44
CA THR A 67 -4.30 -6.60 1.41
C THR A 67 -3.93 -8.07 1.31
N PHE A 68 -4.66 -8.94 2.02
CA PHE A 68 -4.28 -10.35 2.14
C PHE A 68 -5.09 -11.23 1.20
N VAL A 69 -4.43 -12.28 0.70
CA VAL A 69 -5.04 -13.32 -0.12
C VAL A 69 -4.49 -14.66 0.37
N PHE A 70 -5.31 -15.69 0.35
CA PHE A 70 -4.85 -17.04 0.64
C PHE A 70 -4.45 -17.73 -0.67
N SER A 71 -3.26 -18.30 -0.70
CA SER A 71 -2.73 -18.94 -1.91
C SER A 71 -2.32 -20.38 -1.64
N PHE A 72 -2.91 -21.31 -2.39
CA PHE A 72 -2.49 -22.71 -2.33
C PHE A 72 -1.12 -22.89 -2.98
N GLU A 73 -0.89 -22.20 -4.08
CA GLU A 73 0.40 -22.30 -4.79
C GLU A 73 1.56 -21.88 -3.91
N TYR A 74 1.41 -20.77 -3.19
CA TYR A 74 2.45 -20.25 -2.30
C TYR A 74 2.31 -20.73 -0.86
N GLN A 75 1.38 -21.66 -0.62
CA GLN A 75 1.24 -22.42 0.62
C GLN A 75 0.88 -21.54 1.84
N GLY A 76 0.01 -20.59 1.65
CA GLY A 76 -0.48 -19.81 2.76
C GLY A 76 -0.91 -18.41 2.38
N LYS A 77 -0.88 -17.53 3.39
CA LYS A 77 -1.28 -16.14 3.20
C LYS A 77 -0.22 -15.38 2.41
N ILE A 78 -0.66 -14.65 1.43
CA ILE A 78 0.18 -13.70 0.67
C ILE A 78 -0.45 -12.32 0.78
N ALA A 79 0.25 -11.29 0.31
CA ALA A 79 -0.29 -9.94 0.29
C ALA A 79 -0.08 -9.28 -1.07
N PHE A 80 -0.98 -8.33 -1.36
CA PHE A 80 -0.69 -7.27 -2.33
C PHE A 80 -0.24 -6.06 -1.54
N LEU A 81 0.84 -5.44 -1.97
CA LEU A 81 1.15 -4.07 -1.60
C LEU A 81 0.20 -3.21 -2.43
N ASP A 82 -1.00 -2.99 -1.87
CA ASP A 82 -2.12 -2.44 -2.61
C ASP A 82 -1.90 -0.97 -2.93
N GLU A 83 -1.41 -0.20 -1.95
CA GLU A 83 -1.11 1.22 -2.15
C GLU A 83 0.09 1.63 -1.29
N LEU A 84 0.95 2.44 -1.87
CA LEU A 84 2.04 3.13 -1.19
C LEU A 84 2.07 4.56 -1.71
N TYR A 85 1.79 5.52 -0.85
CA TYR A 85 1.70 6.92 -1.21
C TYR A 85 2.61 7.77 -0.34
N LEU A 86 3.31 8.70 -0.97
CA LEU A 86 4.03 9.78 -0.30
C LEU A 86 3.58 11.10 -0.92
N ASN A 87 3.34 12.11 -0.09
CA ASN A 87 3.03 13.43 -0.60
C ASN A 87 4.25 14.01 -1.35
N GLU A 88 4.02 15.06 -2.13
CA GLU A 88 5.05 15.59 -3.02
C GLU A 88 6.31 16.03 -2.25
N LYS A 89 6.15 16.63 -1.08
CA LYS A 89 7.28 17.11 -0.27
C LYS A 89 8.16 15.98 0.24
N ALA A 90 7.59 14.80 0.43
CA ALA A 90 8.32 13.65 0.98
C ALA A 90 9.04 12.82 -0.07
N ARG A 91 8.81 13.09 -1.35
CA ARG A 91 9.41 12.30 -2.44
C ARG A 91 10.87 12.67 -2.64
N GLY A 92 11.64 11.71 -3.16
CA GLY A 92 13.04 11.93 -3.50
C GLY A 92 13.99 11.98 -2.31
N LYS A 93 13.55 11.49 -1.13
CA LYS A 93 14.33 11.51 0.11
C LYS A 93 14.60 10.12 0.66
N GLY A 94 14.34 9.06 -0.11
CA GLY A 94 14.55 7.69 0.33
C GLY A 94 13.47 7.13 1.25
N ILE A 95 12.39 7.87 1.49
CA ILE A 95 11.30 7.41 2.37
C ILE A 95 10.56 6.22 1.75
N GLY A 96 10.37 6.22 0.44
CA GLY A 96 9.74 5.09 -0.25
C GLY A 96 10.50 3.80 -0.02
N SER A 97 11.82 3.83 -0.11
CA SER A 97 12.66 2.65 0.14
C SER A 97 12.55 2.19 1.59
N GLN A 98 12.51 3.11 2.55
CA GLN A 98 12.29 2.77 3.95
C GLN A 98 10.93 2.13 4.17
N ALA A 99 9.89 2.62 3.47
CA ALA A 99 8.56 2.04 3.56
C ALA A 99 8.53 0.62 3.01
N VAL A 100 9.19 0.36 1.88
CA VAL A 100 9.27 -0.99 1.32
C VAL A 100 10.01 -1.92 2.28
N THR A 101 11.13 -1.49 2.84
CA THR A 101 11.87 -2.26 3.83
C THR A 101 10.98 -2.61 5.03
N PHE A 102 10.24 -1.63 5.54
CA PHE A 102 9.30 -1.84 6.64
C PHE A 102 8.24 -2.88 6.30
N VAL A 103 7.66 -2.78 5.10
CA VAL A 103 6.64 -3.74 4.64
C VAL A 103 7.22 -5.15 4.57
N LEU A 104 8.44 -5.31 4.07
CA LEU A 104 9.08 -6.63 3.99
C LEU A 104 9.32 -7.20 5.39
N GLU A 105 9.74 -6.39 6.34
CA GLU A 105 9.92 -6.82 7.72
C GLU A 105 8.61 -7.22 8.37
N GLN A 106 7.55 -6.42 8.19
CA GLN A 106 6.23 -6.76 8.72
C GLN A 106 5.69 -8.03 8.08
N SER A 107 5.93 -8.22 6.80
CA SER A 107 5.47 -9.40 6.08
C SER A 107 6.09 -10.68 6.64
N LYS A 108 7.36 -10.64 7.04
CA LYS A 108 7.99 -11.76 7.72
C LYS A 108 7.34 -12.04 9.08
N LYS A 109 7.06 -11.00 9.85
CA LYS A 109 6.39 -11.15 11.15
C LYS A 109 4.99 -11.71 11.02
N LEU A 110 4.30 -11.40 9.93
CA LEU A 110 2.95 -11.89 9.64
C LEU A 110 2.95 -13.27 8.97
N SER A 111 4.12 -13.86 8.76
CA SER A 111 4.29 -15.16 8.07
C SER A 111 3.72 -15.16 6.66
N LEU A 112 3.80 -14.03 5.96
CA LEU A 112 3.39 -13.96 4.57
C LEU A 112 4.40 -14.68 3.67
N GLN A 113 3.88 -15.40 2.68
CA GLN A 113 4.71 -16.22 1.80
C GLN A 113 5.24 -15.43 0.60
N LEU A 114 4.55 -14.35 0.22
CA LEU A 114 4.88 -13.60 -0.98
C LEU A 114 4.15 -12.26 -0.96
N ILE A 115 4.73 -11.26 -1.59
CA ILE A 115 4.08 -9.96 -1.82
C ILE A 115 4.05 -9.69 -3.31
N TYR A 116 2.84 -9.41 -3.82
CA TYR A 116 2.63 -8.89 -5.17
C TYR A 116 2.41 -7.38 -5.11
N LEU A 117 2.66 -6.72 -6.21
CA LEU A 117 2.18 -5.35 -6.43
C LEU A 117 1.96 -5.12 -7.92
N GLU A 118 1.17 -4.09 -8.22
CA GLU A 118 0.94 -3.66 -9.58
C GLU A 118 1.58 -2.29 -9.77
N ILE A 119 2.14 -2.05 -10.95
CA ILE A 119 2.79 -0.78 -11.29
C ILE A 119 2.18 -0.28 -12.59
N GLU A 120 1.78 1.00 -12.63
CA GLU A 120 1.39 1.63 -13.87
C GLU A 120 2.56 1.57 -14.86
N ASN A 121 2.27 1.21 -16.11
CA ASN A 121 3.31 1.02 -17.13
C ASN A 121 4.21 2.25 -17.30
N HIS A 122 3.65 3.44 -17.13
CA HIS A 122 4.41 4.69 -17.28
C HIS A 122 5.23 5.04 -16.03
N ASN A 123 5.00 4.38 -14.88
CA ASN A 123 5.63 4.75 -13.62
C ASN A 123 6.99 4.09 -13.45
N GLN A 124 7.98 4.61 -14.16
CA GLN A 124 9.34 4.08 -14.12
C GLN A 124 10.00 4.28 -12.75
N ASN A 125 9.68 5.36 -12.06
CA ASN A 125 10.24 5.61 -10.72
C ASN A 125 9.81 4.54 -9.72
N ALA A 126 8.53 4.16 -9.75
CA ALA A 126 8.04 3.07 -8.90
C ALA A 126 8.72 1.75 -9.25
N GLN A 127 8.85 1.45 -10.53
CA GLN A 127 9.52 0.22 -10.96
C GLN A 127 10.96 0.16 -10.43
N LYS A 128 11.71 1.25 -10.54
CA LYS A 128 13.08 1.32 -10.03
C LYS A 128 13.13 1.11 -8.52
N LEU A 129 12.20 1.72 -7.79
CA LEU A 129 12.11 1.57 -6.34
C LEU A 129 11.96 0.11 -5.95
N TYR A 130 11.01 -0.59 -6.57
CA TYR A 130 10.72 -1.97 -6.20
C TYR A 130 11.83 -2.93 -6.65
N LEU A 131 12.37 -2.76 -7.84
CA LEU A 131 13.51 -3.58 -8.29
C LEU A 131 14.72 -3.39 -7.37
N ALA A 132 14.99 -2.17 -6.92
CA ALA A 132 16.09 -1.88 -6.01
C ALA A 132 15.91 -2.53 -4.63
N ASN A 133 14.67 -2.90 -4.28
CA ASN A 133 14.34 -3.51 -3.00
C ASN A 133 14.04 -5.02 -3.11
N GLY A 134 14.49 -5.65 -4.17
CA GLY A 134 14.43 -7.11 -4.32
C GLY A 134 13.17 -7.65 -4.98
N PHE A 135 12.29 -6.79 -5.47
CA PHE A 135 11.15 -7.25 -6.27
C PHE A 135 11.61 -7.61 -7.69
N GLU A 136 10.90 -8.52 -8.31
CA GLU A 136 11.17 -8.95 -9.68
C GLU A 136 9.89 -8.84 -10.50
N LEU A 137 10.04 -8.59 -11.79
CA LEU A 137 8.88 -8.59 -12.68
C LEU A 137 8.32 -10.01 -12.78
N HIS A 138 7.02 -10.14 -12.58
CA HIS A 138 6.35 -11.42 -12.65
C HIS A 138 6.08 -11.79 -14.11
N ASN A 139 6.20 -13.07 -14.44
CA ASN A 139 6.05 -13.53 -15.83
C ASN A 139 4.62 -13.96 -16.17
N ARG A 140 3.66 -13.68 -15.32
CA ARG A 140 2.24 -13.94 -15.57
C ARG A 140 1.50 -12.64 -15.84
N LYS A 141 0.49 -12.70 -16.68
CA LYS A 141 -0.35 -11.54 -16.96
C LYS A 141 -1.55 -11.53 -16.03
N LEU A 142 -1.96 -10.35 -15.62
CA LEU A 142 -3.18 -10.14 -14.88
C LEU A 142 -4.30 -9.80 -15.86
N MET A 143 -5.46 -10.41 -15.68
CA MET A 143 -6.66 -10.10 -16.45
C MET A 143 -7.74 -9.64 -15.51
N THR A 144 -8.58 -8.71 -15.94
CA THR A 144 -9.66 -8.18 -15.12
C THR A 144 -11.01 -8.30 -15.83
N HIS A 145 -12.06 -8.49 -15.03
CA HIS A 145 -13.44 -8.41 -15.51
C HIS A 145 -14.22 -7.67 -14.42
N LYS A 146 -14.63 -6.43 -14.69
CA LYS A 146 -15.41 -5.66 -13.73
C LYS A 146 -16.80 -6.22 -13.62
N LEU A 147 -17.29 -6.42 -12.39
CA LEU A 147 -18.61 -6.97 -12.13
C LEU A 147 -19.68 -5.89 -11.96
N LYS A 148 -19.27 -4.65 -11.79
CA LYS A 148 -20.17 -3.50 -11.68
C LYS A 148 -19.60 -2.30 -12.38
#